data_70c2ef31953b26840354b7529df26897
#
_entry.id   70c2ef31953b26840354b7529df26897
#
_cell.length_a   1.000
_cell.length_b   1.000
_cell.length_c   1.000
_cell.angle_alpha   90.00
_cell.angle_beta   90.00
_cell.angle_gamma   90.00
#
_symmetry.space_group_name_H-M   'P 1'
#
loop_
_entity.id
_entity.type
_entity.pdbx_description
1 polymer ?
#
loop_
_entity_poly.entity_id
_entity_poly.type
_entity_poly.pdbx_seq_one_letter_code
_entity_poly.pdbx_strand_id
1 'polypeptide(L)'
;GLRERAQEFSEFYRNNLVAHFRAEEEVLFPLLRDSVPGNDGMLDELIGQHEQLRQAVPQLESGAGLAKLVFDLGDLLERHIRKEERELFPLFEAHIDSTKAAIIGAELIRILDEGSK
;
A
#
# COMPACT_ATOMS: atom_id res chain seq x y z
N GLY A 1 16.66 5.08 -19.09
CA GLY A 1 15.73 4.46 -20.00
C GLY A 1 14.62 3.67 -19.31
N LEU A 2 13.88 2.93 -20.08
CA LEU A 2 12.72 2.16 -19.60
C LEU A 2 13.11 1.08 -18.60
N ARG A 3 14.20 0.37 -18.82
CA ARG A 3 14.69 -0.67 -17.91
C ARG A 3 15.13 -0.08 -16.57
N GLU A 4 15.70 1.10 -16.58
CA GLU A 4 16.08 1.79 -15.36
C GLU A 4 14.86 2.17 -14.54
N ARG A 5 13.79 2.65 -15.19
CA ARG A 5 12.53 2.97 -14.51
C ARG A 5 11.87 1.74 -13.92
N ALA A 6 11.90 0.62 -14.64
CA ALA A 6 11.39 -0.65 -14.16
C ALA A 6 12.17 -1.11 -12.92
N GLN A 7 13.49 -1.00 -12.95
CA GLN A 7 14.35 -1.37 -11.84
C GLN A 7 14.11 -0.45 -10.63
N GLU A 8 13.99 0.85 -10.86
CA GLU A 8 13.69 1.82 -9.79
C GLU A 8 12.35 1.51 -9.13
N PHE A 9 11.33 1.19 -9.91
CA PHE A 9 10.02 0.83 -9.38
C PHE A 9 10.10 -0.46 -8.55
N SER A 10 10.79 -1.46 -9.06
CA SER A 10 10.97 -2.74 -8.38
C SER A 10 11.70 -2.57 -7.05
N GLU A 11 12.74 -1.76 -7.02
CA GLU A 11 13.49 -1.45 -5.79
C GLU A 11 12.64 -0.67 -4.80
N PHE A 12 11.91 0.33 -5.28
CA PHE A 12 11.00 1.10 -4.44
C PHE A 12 9.94 0.19 -3.81
N TYR A 13 9.37 -0.72 -4.61
CA TYR A 13 8.39 -1.68 -4.11
C TYR A 13 8.99 -2.54 -2.99
N ARG A 14 10.15 -3.15 -3.22
CA ARG A 14 10.79 -4.02 -2.22
C ARG A 14 11.20 -3.28 -0.96
N ASN A 15 11.73 -2.07 -1.11
CA ASN A 15 12.29 -1.32 0.01
C ASN A 15 11.25 -0.55 0.82
N ASN A 16 10.11 -0.22 0.21
CA ASN A 16 9.12 0.65 0.85
C ASN A 16 7.72 0.06 0.86
N LEU A 17 7.23 -0.41 -0.28
CA LEU A 17 5.82 -0.80 -0.40
C LEU A 17 5.49 -2.12 0.26
N VAL A 18 6.39 -3.11 0.23
CA VAL A 18 6.13 -4.41 0.85
C VAL A 18 5.83 -4.25 2.34
N ALA A 19 6.68 -3.53 3.07
CA ALA A 19 6.48 -3.30 4.50
C ALA A 19 5.25 -2.42 4.76
N HIS A 20 5.05 -1.40 3.92
CA HIS A 20 3.90 -0.50 4.04
C HIS A 20 2.58 -1.25 3.86
N PHE A 21 2.48 -2.08 2.82
CA PHE A 21 1.27 -2.88 2.58
C PHE A 21 1.03 -3.89 3.70
N ARG A 22 2.09 -4.49 4.21
CA ARG A 22 2.01 -5.41 5.34
C ARG A 22 1.46 -4.69 6.57
N ALA A 23 1.97 -3.50 6.87
CA ALA A 23 1.50 -2.71 8.01
C ALA A 23 0.02 -2.37 7.89
N GLU A 24 -0.42 -1.97 6.70
CA GLU A 24 -1.84 -1.67 6.46
C GLU A 24 -2.71 -2.92 6.62
N GLU A 25 -2.32 -4.04 6.02
CA GLU A 25 -3.13 -5.27 6.02
C GLU A 25 -3.16 -5.97 7.37
N GLU A 26 -2.08 -5.92 8.14
CA GLU A 26 -2.02 -6.60 9.44
C GLU A 26 -2.55 -5.76 10.60
N VAL A 27 -2.46 -4.44 10.50
CA VAL A 27 -2.79 -3.54 11.61
C VAL A 27 -3.92 -2.58 11.27
N LEU A 28 -3.73 -1.75 10.24
CA LEU A 28 -4.62 -0.63 9.98
C LEU A 28 -6.00 -1.06 9.46
N PHE A 29 -6.04 -1.92 8.45
CA PHE A 29 -7.30 -2.36 7.85
C PHE A 29 -8.16 -3.18 8.82
N PRO A 30 -7.61 -4.16 9.56
CA PRO A 30 -8.42 -4.86 10.57
C PRO A 30 -9.01 -3.93 11.62
N LEU A 31 -8.24 -2.96 12.07
CA LEU A 31 -8.72 -1.97 13.03
C LEU A 31 -9.89 -1.17 12.48
N LEU A 32 -9.77 -0.69 11.24
CA LEU A 32 -10.83 0.11 10.62
C LEU A 32 -12.09 -0.72 10.36
N ARG A 33 -11.95 -2.00 10.01
CA ARG A 33 -13.10 -2.90 9.85
C ARG A 33 -13.89 -3.02 11.15
N ASP A 34 -13.17 -3.16 12.27
CA ASP A 34 -13.80 -3.32 13.58
C ASP A 34 -14.37 -2.00 14.12
N SER A 35 -13.65 -0.90 13.92
CA SER A 35 -13.98 0.40 14.52
C SER A 35 -14.97 1.21 13.70
N VAL A 36 -15.00 1.03 12.37
CA VAL A 36 -15.81 1.84 11.46
C VAL A 36 -16.56 0.93 10.47
N PRO A 37 -17.61 0.23 10.92
CA PRO A 37 -18.39 -0.62 10.03
C PRO A 37 -18.95 0.14 8.84
N GLY A 38 -19.08 -0.54 7.70
CA GLY A 38 -19.64 0.04 6.49
C GLY A 38 -18.62 0.51 5.47
N ASN A 39 -17.32 0.34 5.73
CA ASN A 39 -16.25 0.75 4.83
C ASN A 39 -15.46 -0.42 4.23
N ASP A 40 -16.00 -1.64 4.33
CA ASP A 40 -15.34 -2.84 3.83
C ASP A 40 -15.06 -2.78 2.33
N GLY A 41 -15.96 -2.19 1.55
CA GLY A 41 -15.76 -2.04 0.11
C GLY A 41 -14.51 -1.22 -0.24
N MET A 42 -14.29 -0.13 0.47
CA MET A 42 -13.12 0.72 0.29
C MET A 42 -11.84 -0.04 0.69
N LEU A 43 -11.87 -0.73 1.83
CA LEU A 43 -10.71 -1.50 2.31
C LEU A 43 -10.39 -2.66 1.37
N ASP A 44 -11.42 -3.37 0.88
CA ASP A 44 -11.23 -4.46 -0.08
C ASP A 44 -10.66 -3.97 -1.40
N GLU A 45 -11.04 -2.78 -1.85
CA GLU A 45 -10.47 -2.17 -3.06
C GLU A 45 -8.98 -1.87 -2.88
N LEU A 46 -8.60 -1.31 -1.73
CA LEU A 46 -7.19 -1.04 -1.42
C LEU A 46 -6.37 -2.34 -1.37
N ILE A 47 -6.90 -3.38 -0.75
CA ILE A 47 -6.25 -4.70 -0.69
C ILE A 47 -6.11 -5.28 -2.10
N GLY A 48 -7.15 -5.14 -2.94
CA GLY A 48 -7.10 -5.57 -4.34
C GLY A 48 -6.01 -4.87 -5.12
N GLN A 49 -5.79 -3.58 -4.87
CA GLN A 49 -4.71 -2.82 -5.49
C GLN A 49 -3.34 -3.33 -5.03
N HIS A 50 -3.18 -3.68 -3.74
CA HIS A 50 -1.96 -4.33 -3.25
C HIS A 50 -1.69 -5.63 -4.00
N GLU A 51 -2.72 -6.46 -4.19
CA GLU A 51 -2.58 -7.74 -4.90
C GLU A 51 -2.19 -7.55 -6.35
N GLN A 52 -2.78 -6.56 -7.03
CA GLN A 52 -2.42 -6.24 -8.41
C GLN A 52 -0.95 -5.85 -8.52
N LEU A 53 -0.45 -5.04 -7.57
CA LEU A 53 0.96 -4.66 -7.53
C LEU A 53 1.86 -5.87 -7.25
N ARG A 54 1.48 -6.73 -6.31
CA ARG A 54 2.24 -7.94 -5.97
C ARG A 54 2.40 -8.88 -7.18
N GLN A 55 1.35 -8.99 -7.98
CA GLN A 55 1.37 -9.85 -9.15
C GLN A 55 2.11 -9.24 -10.34
N ALA A 56 2.05 -7.92 -10.48
CA ALA A 56 2.60 -7.23 -11.64
C ALA A 56 4.10 -6.90 -11.50
N VAL A 57 4.56 -6.57 -10.30
CA VAL A 57 5.97 -6.17 -10.09
C VAL A 57 6.97 -7.23 -10.58
N PRO A 58 6.79 -8.54 -10.29
CA PRO A 58 7.73 -9.54 -10.81
C PRO A 58 7.80 -9.60 -12.33
N GLN A 59 6.75 -9.18 -13.03
CA GLN A 59 6.72 -9.17 -14.50
C GLN A 59 7.66 -8.12 -15.09
N LEU A 60 8.08 -7.13 -14.31
CA LEU A 60 9.04 -6.12 -14.74
C LEU A 60 10.39 -6.73 -15.14
N GLU A 61 10.72 -7.88 -14.59
CA GLU A 61 11.98 -8.57 -14.89
C GLU A 61 11.95 -9.28 -16.25
N SER A 62 10.76 -9.63 -16.73
CA SER A 62 10.62 -10.34 -18.00
C SER A 62 10.95 -9.48 -19.21
N GLY A 63 10.80 -8.16 -19.10
CA GLY A 63 11.04 -7.21 -20.18
C GLY A 63 9.98 -7.17 -21.26
N ALA A 64 9.02 -8.10 -21.27
CA ALA A 64 7.95 -8.13 -22.27
C ALA A 64 6.90 -7.08 -21.94
N GLY A 65 6.53 -6.24 -22.93
CA GLY A 65 5.52 -5.20 -22.74
C GLY A 65 5.91 -4.18 -21.67
N LEU A 66 7.20 -3.93 -21.48
CA LEU A 66 7.73 -3.17 -20.37
C LEU A 66 7.19 -1.74 -20.29
N ALA A 67 7.05 -1.07 -21.43
CA ALA A 67 6.54 0.31 -21.46
C ALA A 67 5.12 0.40 -20.89
N LYS A 68 4.24 -0.51 -21.33
CA LYS A 68 2.87 -0.55 -20.83
C LYS A 68 2.83 -0.91 -19.35
N LEU A 69 3.63 -1.89 -18.95
CA LEU A 69 3.64 -2.38 -17.57
C LEU A 69 4.12 -1.28 -16.61
N VAL A 70 5.20 -0.57 -16.95
CA VAL A 70 5.70 0.55 -16.13
C VAL A 70 4.65 1.64 -16.00
N PHE A 71 3.99 1.99 -17.11
CA PHE A 71 2.92 2.99 -17.09
C PHE A 71 1.75 2.53 -16.22
N ASP A 72 1.27 1.30 -16.42
CA ASP A 72 0.13 0.76 -15.69
C ASP A 72 0.40 0.67 -14.19
N LEU A 73 1.61 0.27 -13.80
CA LEU A 73 2.00 0.20 -12.39
C LEU A 73 2.08 1.58 -11.76
N GLY A 74 2.64 2.55 -12.47
CA GLY A 74 2.68 3.94 -12.00
C GLY A 74 1.29 4.51 -11.80
N ASP A 75 0.40 4.27 -12.75
CA ASP A 75 -1.00 4.72 -12.67
C ASP A 75 -1.74 4.04 -11.51
N LEU A 76 -1.55 2.73 -11.34
CA LEU A 76 -2.17 1.97 -10.27
C LEU A 76 -1.71 2.49 -8.90
N LEU A 77 -0.41 2.70 -8.73
CA LEU A 77 0.14 3.22 -7.48
C LEU A 77 -0.39 4.62 -7.19
N GLU A 78 -0.45 5.49 -8.20
CA GLU A 78 -1.00 6.83 -8.03
C GLU A 78 -2.45 6.81 -7.59
N ARG A 79 -3.28 5.98 -8.21
CA ARG A 79 -4.68 5.82 -7.82
C ARG A 79 -4.82 5.29 -6.40
N HIS A 80 -3.96 4.36 -6.02
CA HIS A 80 -3.93 3.78 -4.68
C HIS A 80 -3.61 4.84 -3.63
N ILE A 81 -2.57 5.64 -3.86
CA ILE A 81 -2.16 6.72 -2.95
C ILE A 81 -3.28 7.76 -2.81
N ARG A 82 -3.89 8.17 -3.92
CA ARG A 82 -4.99 9.14 -3.90
C ARG A 82 -6.19 8.62 -3.11
N LYS A 83 -6.52 7.35 -3.25
CA LYS A 83 -7.62 6.76 -2.50
C LYS A 83 -7.32 6.75 -1.01
N GLU A 84 -6.10 6.42 -0.61
CA GLU A 84 -5.69 6.49 0.79
C GLU A 84 -5.80 7.91 1.33
N GLU A 85 -5.31 8.89 0.59
CA GLU A 85 -5.34 10.30 1.03
C GLU A 85 -6.77 10.86 1.11
N ARG A 86 -7.65 10.44 0.21
CA ARG A 86 -9.01 10.99 0.15
C ARG A 86 -10.01 10.25 1.02
N GLU A 87 -9.82 8.96 1.24
CA GLU A 87 -10.80 8.12 1.90
C GLU A 87 -10.27 7.45 3.16
N LEU A 88 -9.09 6.83 3.11
CA LEU A 88 -8.56 6.04 4.22
C LEU A 88 -8.08 6.91 5.38
N PHE A 89 -7.21 7.86 5.11
CA PHE A 89 -6.62 8.70 6.15
C PHE A 89 -7.64 9.60 6.83
N PRO A 90 -8.56 10.26 6.09
CA PRO A 90 -9.63 11.01 6.75
C PRO A 90 -10.54 10.15 7.61
N LEU A 91 -10.82 8.92 7.18
CA LEU A 91 -11.61 7.98 7.97
C LEU A 91 -10.90 7.61 9.27
N PHE A 92 -9.61 7.34 9.19
CA PHE A 92 -8.78 7.03 10.36
C PHE A 92 -8.80 8.21 11.35
N GLU A 93 -8.53 9.42 10.85
CA GLU A 93 -8.48 10.63 11.70
C GLU A 93 -9.82 10.92 12.36
N ALA A 94 -10.92 10.66 11.66
CA ALA A 94 -12.25 10.98 12.17
C ALA A 94 -12.74 9.99 13.24
N HIS A 95 -12.27 8.76 13.24
CA HIS A 95 -12.87 7.68 14.03
C HIS A 95 -11.92 7.02 15.03
N ILE A 96 -10.63 7.29 14.96
CA ILE A 96 -9.65 6.68 15.87
C ILE A 96 -9.18 7.72 16.87
N ASP A 97 -9.37 7.42 18.15
CA ASP A 97 -8.94 8.35 19.21
C ASP A 97 -7.41 8.40 19.34
N SER A 98 -6.90 9.41 20.05
CA SER A 98 -5.46 9.66 20.15
C SER A 98 -4.71 8.52 20.86
N THR A 99 -5.34 7.84 21.82
CA THR A 99 -4.72 6.71 22.52
C THR A 99 -4.54 5.52 21.58
N LYS A 100 -5.60 5.16 20.84
CA LYS A 100 -5.53 4.08 19.84
C LYS A 100 -4.56 4.44 18.73
N ALA A 101 -4.58 5.69 18.28
CA ALA A 101 -3.67 6.15 17.22
C ALA A 101 -2.20 5.99 17.64
N ALA A 102 -1.86 6.29 18.89
CA ALA A 102 -0.50 6.12 19.40
C ALA A 102 -0.06 4.66 19.42
N ILE A 103 -0.96 3.76 19.87
CA ILE A 103 -0.67 2.32 19.90
C ILE A 103 -0.45 1.78 18.48
N ILE A 104 -1.30 2.17 17.55
CA ILE A 104 -1.22 1.75 16.14
C ILE A 104 0.03 2.31 15.50
N GLY A 105 0.34 3.58 15.75
CA GLY A 105 1.55 4.21 15.24
C GLY A 105 2.81 3.45 15.65
N ALA A 106 2.88 3.03 16.92
CA ALA A 106 4.00 2.23 17.42
C ALA A 106 4.09 0.89 16.72
N GLU A 107 2.96 0.22 16.48
CA GLU A 107 2.92 -1.07 15.78
C GLU A 107 3.32 -0.92 14.31
N LEU A 108 2.85 0.13 13.65
CA LEU A 108 3.22 0.41 12.26
C LEU A 108 4.72 0.68 12.12
N ILE A 109 5.30 1.46 13.03
CA ILE A 109 6.73 1.74 13.04
C ILE A 109 7.53 0.45 13.21
N ARG A 110 7.08 -0.44 14.10
CA ARG A 110 7.73 -1.73 14.30
C ARG A 110 7.77 -2.57 13.02
N ILE A 111 6.64 -2.65 12.32
CA ILE A 111 6.54 -3.41 11.06
C ILE A 111 7.41 -2.78 9.97
N LEU A 112 7.40 -1.46 9.85
CA LEU A 112 8.20 -0.74 8.87
C LEU A 112 9.70 -0.92 9.14
N ASP A 113 10.11 -0.91 10.41
CA ASP A 113 11.51 -1.17 10.78
C ASP A 113 11.94 -2.59 10.43
N GLU A 114 11.10 -3.59 10.66
CA GLU A 114 11.37 -4.97 10.27
C GLU A 114 11.54 -5.08 8.76
N GLY A 115 10.70 -4.39 8.00
CA GLY A 115 10.76 -4.40 6.55
C GLY A 115 12.00 -3.72 5.98
N SER A 116 12.62 -2.80 6.73
CA SER A 116 13.81 -2.07 6.31
C SER A 116 15.11 -2.85 6.55
N LYS A 117 15.03 -3.95 7.24
CA LYS A 117 16.18 -4.84 7.51
C LYS A 117 16.22 -5.95 6.47
#